data_e8fe072d3bbb21486e08034596dd672f
#
_entry.id   e8fe072d3bbb21486e08034596dd672f
#
_cell.length_a   1.000
_cell.length_b   1.000
_cell.length_c   1.000
_cell.angle_alpha   90.00
_cell.angle_beta   90.00
_cell.angle_gamma   90.00
#
_symmetry.space_group_name_H-M   'P 1'
#
loop_
_entity.id
_entity.type
_entity.pdbx_description
1 polymer ?
#
loop_
_entity_poly.entity_id
_entity_poly.type
_entity_poly.pdbx_seq_one_letter_code
_entity_poly.pdbx_strand_id
1 'polypeptide(L)'
;MNTAMAGSLESMDCLVVVSESERGSGVSLSLDGANVARFRSSMEAIVHKVIDSNPMGLRDLEIRVQDHGALDIVLEARVETAIARLRGES
;
A
#
# COMPACT_ATOMS: atom_id res chain seq x y z
N MET A 1 1.18 -17.96 1.72
CA MET A 1 0.56 -16.65 1.93
C MET A 1 0.42 -15.91 0.62
N ASN A 2 -0.61 -15.11 0.49
CA ASN A 2 -0.91 -14.43 -0.76
C ASN A 2 -0.20 -13.09 -0.84
N THR A 3 0.11 -12.70 -2.06
CA THR A 3 0.72 -11.42 -2.39
C THR A 3 0.02 -10.84 -3.60
N ALA A 4 -0.21 -9.53 -3.58
CA ALA A 4 -0.79 -8.82 -4.72
C ALA A 4 -0.07 -7.50 -4.90
N MET A 5 -0.18 -6.94 -6.10
CA MET A 5 0.48 -5.68 -6.39
C MET A 5 -0.36 -4.81 -7.32
N ALA A 6 -0.08 -3.52 -7.31
CA ALA A 6 -0.68 -2.55 -8.21
C ALA A 6 0.30 -1.42 -8.47
N GLY A 7 0.18 -0.80 -9.64
CA GLY A 7 1.02 0.31 -10.02
C GLY A 7 2.25 -0.09 -10.80
N SER A 8 3.19 0.84 -10.92
CA SER A 8 4.40 0.63 -11.70
C SER A 8 5.58 1.41 -11.12
N LEU A 9 6.76 1.18 -11.69
CA LEU A 9 7.98 1.92 -11.34
C LEU A 9 8.21 3.13 -12.26
N GLU A 10 7.22 3.48 -13.06
CA GLU A 10 7.32 4.62 -13.94
C GLU A 10 7.26 5.94 -13.19
N SER A 11 7.74 7.00 -13.84
CA SER A 11 7.67 8.35 -13.29
C SER A 11 6.24 8.75 -12.95
N MET A 12 6.05 9.41 -11.82
CA MET A 12 4.77 9.87 -11.30
C MET A 12 3.82 8.74 -10.89
N ASP A 13 4.32 7.54 -10.73
CA ASP A 13 3.56 6.40 -10.24
C ASP A 13 4.22 5.84 -8.97
N CYS A 14 3.62 4.83 -8.41
CA CYS A 14 4.21 4.03 -7.35
C CYS A 14 3.84 2.57 -7.54
N LEU A 15 4.69 1.68 -7.09
CA LEU A 15 4.41 0.26 -7.06
C LEU A 15 4.08 -0.13 -5.62
N VAL A 16 2.90 -0.69 -5.42
CA VAL A 16 2.44 -1.15 -4.11
C VAL A 16 2.36 -2.66 -4.12
N VAL A 17 3.04 -3.28 -3.17
CA VAL A 17 3.01 -4.74 -2.98
C VAL A 17 2.43 -5.01 -1.61
N VAL A 18 1.36 -5.78 -1.55
CA VAL A 18 0.69 -6.15 -0.30
C VAL A 18 0.77 -7.65 -0.15
N SER A 19 1.25 -8.10 1.00
CA SER A 19 1.36 -9.53 1.31
C SER A 19 0.66 -9.82 2.62
N GLU A 20 0.03 -10.98 2.71
CA GLU A 20 -0.47 -11.47 3.98
C GLU A 20 0.72 -11.81 4.86
N SER A 21 0.67 -11.47 6.14
CA SER A 21 1.69 -11.79 7.10
C SER A 21 1.17 -12.73 8.17
N GLU A 22 2.05 -13.17 9.07
CA GLU A 22 1.68 -14.10 10.11
C GLU A 22 0.61 -13.52 11.03
N ARG A 23 -0.30 -14.38 11.48
CA ARG A 23 -1.38 -14.01 12.36
C ARG A 23 -0.83 -13.35 13.63
N GLY A 24 -1.34 -12.17 13.94
CA GLY A 24 -0.94 -11.40 15.11
C GLY A 24 0.24 -10.47 14.88
N SER A 25 0.83 -10.45 13.70
CA SER A 25 1.98 -9.58 13.41
C SER A 25 1.60 -8.11 13.16
N GLY A 26 0.33 -7.85 12.88
CA GLY A 26 -0.15 -6.50 12.61
C GLY A 26 0.21 -6.00 11.21
N VAL A 27 0.10 -4.71 11.01
CA VAL A 27 0.41 -4.07 9.73
C VAL A 27 1.84 -3.55 9.76
N SER A 28 2.63 -3.97 8.79
CA SER A 28 3.98 -3.49 8.58
C SER A 28 4.02 -2.69 7.29
N LEU A 29 4.57 -1.48 7.34
CA LEU A 29 4.61 -0.58 6.20
C LEU A 29 6.04 -0.16 5.91
N SER A 30 6.46 -0.36 4.67
CA SER A 30 7.76 0.05 4.18
C SER A 30 7.57 1.00 3.01
N LEU A 31 8.14 2.19 3.12
CA LEU A 31 8.08 3.22 2.09
C LEU A 31 9.47 3.51 1.58
N ASP A 32 9.62 3.52 0.26
CA ASP A 32 10.88 3.80 -0.42
C ASP A 32 10.64 4.77 -1.57
N GLY A 33 11.63 5.60 -1.87
CA GLY A 33 11.57 6.51 -2.99
C GLY A 33 11.95 7.94 -2.64
N ALA A 34 12.07 8.78 -3.66
CA ALA A 34 12.60 10.13 -3.53
C ALA A 34 11.76 11.04 -2.63
N ASN A 35 10.44 10.87 -2.65
CA ASN A 35 9.53 11.73 -1.88
C ASN A 35 9.28 11.25 -0.45
N VAL A 36 9.74 10.07 -0.10
CA VAL A 36 9.43 9.48 1.21
C VAL A 36 10.02 10.30 2.36
N ALA A 37 11.24 10.76 2.22
CA ALA A 37 11.88 11.56 3.28
C ALA A 37 11.07 12.82 3.61
N ARG A 38 10.42 13.41 2.60
CA ARG A 38 9.68 14.66 2.73
C ARG A 38 8.22 14.46 3.12
N PHE A 39 7.60 13.39 2.62
CA PHE A 39 6.15 13.17 2.73
C PHE A 39 5.77 11.88 3.46
N ARG A 40 6.67 11.29 4.23
CA ARG A 40 6.43 10.03 4.92
C ARG A 40 5.12 10.03 5.71
N SER A 41 4.90 11.05 6.53
CA SER A 41 3.70 11.09 7.39
C SER A 41 2.42 11.13 6.57
N SER A 42 2.39 11.90 5.48
CA SER A 42 1.23 11.96 4.59
C SER A 42 0.99 10.63 3.89
N MET A 43 2.05 9.98 3.44
CA MET A 43 1.96 8.69 2.77
C MET A 43 1.46 7.59 3.71
N GLU A 44 1.98 7.56 4.93
CA GLU A 44 1.51 6.63 5.96
C GLU A 44 0.04 6.84 6.28
N ALA A 45 -0.38 8.09 6.40
CA ALA A 45 -1.77 8.42 6.66
C ALA A 45 -2.71 7.92 5.56
N ILE A 46 -2.29 8.04 4.30
CA ILE A 46 -3.07 7.55 3.16
C ILE A 46 -3.21 6.04 3.22
N VAL A 47 -2.13 5.33 3.46
CA VAL A 47 -2.14 3.86 3.54
C VAL A 47 -3.04 3.39 4.68
N HIS A 48 -2.90 3.99 5.87
CA HIS A 48 -3.72 3.61 7.01
C HIS A 48 -5.20 3.94 6.81
N LYS A 49 -5.50 5.05 6.15
CA LYS A 49 -6.87 5.40 5.79
C LYS A 49 -7.53 4.30 4.93
N VAL A 50 -6.80 3.79 3.94
CA VAL A 50 -7.31 2.72 3.08
C VAL A 50 -7.53 1.44 3.87
N ILE A 51 -6.56 1.07 4.71
CA ILE A 51 -6.67 -0.14 5.53
C ILE A 51 -7.86 -0.03 6.48
N ASP A 52 -7.99 1.10 7.17
CA ASP A 52 -9.03 1.31 8.19
C ASP A 52 -10.43 1.35 7.59
N SER A 53 -10.56 1.79 6.35
CA SER A 53 -11.86 1.83 5.67
C SER A 53 -12.25 0.49 5.04
N ASN A 54 -11.40 -0.53 5.15
CA ASN A 54 -11.67 -1.84 4.59
C ASN A 54 -12.65 -2.61 5.48
N PRO A 55 -13.83 -2.97 4.97
CA PRO A 55 -14.87 -3.62 5.80
C PRO A 55 -14.50 -5.03 6.27
N MET A 56 -13.51 -5.66 5.66
CA MET A 56 -13.08 -7.01 6.04
C MET A 56 -12.10 -7.03 7.21
N GLY A 57 -11.70 -5.86 7.70
CA GLY A 57 -10.84 -5.78 8.86
C GLY A 57 -9.49 -6.44 8.66
N LEU A 58 -8.78 -6.08 7.62
CA LEU A 58 -7.44 -6.60 7.38
C LEU A 58 -6.51 -6.24 8.52
N ARG A 59 -5.85 -7.22 9.10
CA ARG A 59 -5.07 -7.04 10.33
C ARG A 59 -3.59 -7.34 10.21
N ASP A 60 -3.25 -8.33 9.40
CA ASP A 60 -1.89 -8.84 9.34
C ASP A 60 -1.38 -8.74 7.91
N LEU A 61 -0.79 -7.60 7.60
CA LEU A 61 -0.35 -7.27 6.26
C LEU A 61 1.06 -6.69 6.28
N GLU A 62 1.82 -7.03 5.26
CA GLU A 62 3.04 -6.31 4.92
C GLU A 62 2.77 -5.50 3.67
N ILE A 63 2.97 -4.19 3.75
CA ILE A 63 2.76 -3.30 2.62
C ILE A 63 4.09 -2.63 2.29
N ARG A 64 4.49 -2.75 1.04
CA ARG A 64 5.68 -2.10 0.52
C ARG A 64 5.28 -1.15 -0.59
N VAL A 65 5.79 0.08 -0.51
CA VAL A 65 5.54 1.10 -1.51
C VAL A 65 6.88 1.58 -2.05
N GLN A 66 7.04 1.50 -3.37
CA GLN A 66 8.17 2.12 -4.07
C GLN A 66 7.62 3.31 -4.83
N ASP A 67 7.94 4.51 -4.36
CA ASP A 67 7.39 5.74 -4.90
C ASP A 67 8.32 6.39 -5.94
N HIS A 68 7.74 6.73 -7.08
CA HIS A 68 8.42 7.42 -8.17
C HIS A 68 7.74 8.75 -8.49
N GLY A 69 7.25 9.43 -7.46
CA GLY A 69 6.62 10.73 -7.61
C GLY A 69 5.11 10.69 -7.74
N ALA A 70 4.47 9.67 -7.21
CA ALA A 70 3.02 9.55 -7.28
C ALA A 70 2.33 10.67 -6.50
N LEU A 71 1.25 11.21 -7.06
CA LEU A 71 0.36 12.09 -6.32
C LEU A 71 -0.41 11.28 -5.28
N ASP A 72 -0.91 11.96 -4.25
CA ASP A 72 -1.64 11.30 -3.17
C ASP A 72 -2.80 10.44 -3.68
N ILE A 73 -3.54 10.94 -4.65
CA ILE A 73 -4.68 10.21 -5.21
C ILE A 73 -4.23 8.94 -5.96
N VAL A 74 -3.05 8.97 -6.55
CA VAL A 74 -2.48 7.79 -7.23
C VAL A 74 -2.05 6.76 -6.19
N LEU A 75 -1.37 7.18 -5.14
CA LEU A 75 -0.99 6.28 -4.05
C LEU A 75 -2.21 5.61 -3.44
N GLU A 76 -3.24 6.38 -3.13
CA GLU A 76 -4.48 5.85 -2.57
C GLU A 76 -5.11 4.80 -3.50
N ALA A 77 -5.22 5.11 -4.79
CA ALA A 77 -5.80 4.19 -5.76
C ALA A 77 -4.99 2.90 -5.90
N ARG A 78 -3.65 3.00 -5.86
CA ARG A 78 -2.79 1.82 -5.96
C ARG A 78 -2.91 0.92 -4.73
N VAL A 79 -2.96 1.50 -3.54
CA VAL A 79 -3.14 0.74 -2.30
C VAL A 79 -4.49 0.03 -2.31
N GLU A 80 -5.55 0.74 -2.67
CA GLU A 80 -6.89 0.16 -2.78
C GLU A 80 -6.93 -1.01 -3.75
N THR A 81 -6.31 -0.83 -4.92
CA THR A 81 -6.29 -1.88 -5.95
C THR A 81 -5.48 -3.10 -5.49
N ALA A 82 -4.33 -2.88 -4.87
CA ALA A 82 -3.50 -3.98 -4.38
C ALA A 82 -4.25 -4.80 -3.33
N ILE A 83 -4.92 -4.13 -2.40
CA ILE A 83 -5.71 -4.79 -1.37
C ILE A 83 -6.89 -5.57 -2.00
N ALA A 84 -7.58 -4.98 -2.96
CA ALA A 84 -8.67 -5.65 -3.66
C ALA A 84 -8.18 -6.92 -4.37
N ARG A 85 -7.04 -6.84 -5.02
CA ARG A 85 -6.43 -8.00 -5.68
C ARG A 85 -6.02 -9.08 -4.68
N LEU A 86 -5.49 -8.69 -3.53
CA LEU A 86 -5.11 -9.63 -2.47
C LEU A 86 -6.33 -10.42 -1.99
N ARG A 87 -7.48 -9.76 -1.92
CA ARG A 87 -8.74 -10.36 -1.50
C ARG A 87 -9.43 -11.15 -2.60
N GLY A 88 -8.86 -11.22 -3.79
CA GLY A 88 -9.44 -11.91 -4.93
C GLY A 88 -10.52 -11.12 -5.65
N GLU A 89 -10.62 -9.83 -5.40
CA GLU A 89 -11.53 -8.94 -6.10
C GLU A 89 -10.86 -8.39 -7.36
N SER A 90 -11.57 -8.31 -8.43
CA SER A 90 -11.04 -7.78 -9.69
C SER A 90 -11.55 -6.38 -9.96
#